data_7f81ea7e4b0e88793639902953e65f74
#
_entry.id   7f81ea7e4b0e88793639902953e65f74
#
_cell.length_a   1.000
_cell.length_b   1.000
_cell.length_c   1.000
_cell.angle_alpha   90.00
_cell.angle_beta   90.00
_cell.angle_gamma   90.00
#
_symmetry.space_group_name_H-M   'P 1'
#
loop_
_entity.id
_entity.type
_entity.pdbx_description
1 polymer ?
#
loop_
_entity_poly.entity_id
_entity_poly.type
_entity_poly.pdbx_seq_one_letter_code
_entity_poly.pdbx_strand_id
1 'polypeptide(L)'
;RLLQQRREMSLGKTPIDWGCAEMLALGSLLLEGTAIRFTGQDSQRGTFSHRHACLHDYETGEKYYPLAHLSENQAEIIVVNTMLSELAVLGFEYGFSSADPRNLVVWEAQFGDFVNGAQAIIDQFIVSAESKWQKMSGLVMLLPHGYEGQGPEHSNAYLERFLQLCAEDNIQVCVPSL
;
A
#
# COMPACT_ATOMS: atom_id res chain seq x y z
N ARG A 1 -10.45 21.52 3.36
CA ARG A 1 -9.03 21.83 3.55
C ARG A 1 -8.16 20.92 2.68
N LEU A 2 -8.20 19.58 2.86
CA LEU A 2 -7.40 18.62 2.10
C LEU A 2 -7.52 18.78 0.58
N LEU A 3 -8.74 18.81 0.04
CA LEU A 3 -8.99 18.95 -1.40
C LEU A 3 -8.43 20.26 -1.96
N GLN A 4 -8.50 21.35 -1.17
CA GLN A 4 -7.91 22.62 -1.54
C GLN A 4 -6.37 22.53 -1.63
N GLN A 5 -5.73 21.91 -0.64
CA GLN A 5 -4.28 21.70 -0.64
C GLN A 5 -3.83 20.90 -1.85
N ARG A 6 -4.51 19.79 -2.15
CA ARG A 6 -4.20 18.96 -3.34
C ARG A 6 -4.40 19.71 -4.65
N ARG A 7 -5.43 20.55 -4.73
CA ARG A 7 -5.62 21.44 -5.88
C ARG A 7 -4.46 22.42 -6.03
N GLU A 8 -3.96 22.99 -4.96
CA GLU A 8 -2.81 23.90 -5.00
C GLU A 8 -1.52 23.17 -5.43
N MET A 9 -1.32 21.94 -4.95
CA MET A 9 -0.24 21.06 -5.41
C MET A 9 -0.35 20.75 -6.91
N SER A 10 -1.53 20.38 -7.38
CA SER A 10 -1.75 20.08 -8.81
C SER A 10 -1.56 21.28 -9.73
N LEU A 11 -1.72 22.50 -9.22
CA LEU A 11 -1.46 23.74 -9.93
C LEU A 11 -0.01 24.24 -9.81
N GLY A 12 0.85 23.49 -9.14
CA GLY A 12 2.25 23.87 -8.91
C GLY A 12 2.45 25.05 -7.96
N LYS A 13 1.41 25.42 -7.17
CA LYS A 13 1.48 26.51 -6.21
C LYS A 13 2.19 26.14 -4.91
N THR A 14 2.15 24.87 -4.56
CA THR A 14 2.82 24.30 -3.40
C THR A 14 3.51 22.99 -3.80
N PRO A 15 4.60 22.59 -3.13
CA PRO A 15 5.23 21.30 -3.36
C PRO A 15 4.23 20.14 -3.14
N ILE A 16 4.38 19.07 -3.90
CA ILE A 16 3.60 17.85 -3.75
C ILE A 16 4.10 17.11 -2.51
N ASP A 17 3.18 16.76 -1.60
CA ASP A 17 3.48 15.89 -0.46
C ASP A 17 3.39 14.39 -0.84
N TRP A 18 3.89 13.53 0.04
CA TRP A 18 3.90 12.08 -0.17
C TRP A 18 2.50 11.50 -0.40
N GLY A 19 1.49 11.96 0.34
CA GLY A 19 0.12 11.48 0.17
C GLY A 19 -0.47 11.84 -1.19
N CYS A 20 -0.16 13.04 -1.69
CA CYS A 20 -0.55 13.45 -3.03
C CYS A 20 0.23 12.68 -4.12
N ALA A 21 1.54 12.51 -3.95
CA ALA A 21 2.37 11.76 -4.89
C ALA A 21 1.91 10.30 -5.03
N GLU A 22 1.60 9.64 -3.91
CA GLU A 22 1.05 8.28 -3.91
C GLU A 22 -0.27 8.21 -4.69
N MET A 23 -1.20 9.13 -4.42
CA MET A 23 -2.48 9.17 -5.13
C MET A 23 -2.32 9.44 -6.63
N LEU A 24 -1.36 10.26 -7.03
CA LEU A 24 -1.04 10.49 -8.44
C LEU A 24 -0.46 9.25 -9.10
N ALA A 25 0.45 8.55 -8.41
CA ALA A 25 1.02 7.30 -8.92
C ALA A 25 -0.04 6.21 -9.10
N LEU A 26 -0.90 6.01 -8.11
CA LEU A 26 -2.03 5.07 -8.22
C LEU A 26 -2.99 5.48 -9.36
N GLY A 27 -3.29 6.77 -9.47
CA GLY A 27 -4.15 7.29 -10.52
C GLY A 27 -3.59 7.08 -11.93
N SER A 28 -2.29 7.23 -12.12
CA SER A 28 -1.64 6.98 -13.43
C SER A 28 -1.77 5.51 -13.83
N LEU A 29 -1.53 4.58 -12.91
CA LEU A 29 -1.67 3.14 -13.16
C LEU A 29 -3.11 2.75 -13.53
N LEU A 30 -4.11 3.34 -12.85
CA LEU A 30 -5.52 3.10 -13.18
C LEU A 30 -5.86 3.57 -14.60
N LEU A 31 -5.36 4.73 -15.01
CA LEU A 31 -5.55 5.26 -16.37
C LEU A 31 -4.81 4.43 -17.43
N GLU A 32 -3.71 3.78 -17.07
CA GLU A 32 -2.96 2.84 -17.92
C GLU A 32 -3.61 1.45 -17.97
N GLY A 33 -4.69 1.20 -17.22
CA GLY A 33 -5.43 -0.04 -17.24
C GLY A 33 -4.98 -1.08 -16.20
N THR A 34 -4.15 -0.69 -15.23
CA THR A 34 -3.76 -1.56 -14.11
C THR A 34 -4.76 -1.47 -12.98
N ALA A 35 -5.46 -2.58 -12.69
CA ALA A 35 -6.37 -2.63 -11.55
C ALA A 35 -5.58 -2.68 -10.22
N ILE A 36 -6.14 -2.05 -9.20
CA ILE A 36 -5.46 -1.88 -7.91
C ILE A 36 -6.31 -2.44 -6.78
N ARG A 37 -5.70 -3.28 -5.95
CA ARG A 37 -6.25 -3.70 -4.66
C ARG A 37 -5.32 -3.21 -3.55
N PHE A 38 -5.85 -2.40 -2.66
CA PHE A 38 -5.11 -1.77 -1.56
C PHE A 38 -5.76 -2.10 -0.22
N THR A 39 -5.04 -2.75 0.67
CA THR A 39 -5.57 -3.21 1.96
C THR A 39 -4.64 -2.88 3.11
N GLY A 40 -5.21 -2.81 4.30
CA GLY A 40 -4.53 -2.55 5.56
C GLY A 40 -5.53 -2.12 6.64
N GLN A 41 -5.07 -1.89 7.85
CA GLN A 41 -5.97 -1.53 8.96
C GLN A 41 -6.61 -0.15 8.74
N ASP A 42 -5.85 0.83 8.28
CA ASP A 42 -6.29 2.20 8.02
C ASP A 42 -6.02 2.66 6.58
N SER A 43 -5.99 1.75 5.62
CA SER A 43 -5.54 2.05 4.25
C SER A 43 -6.38 3.11 3.52
N GLN A 44 -7.66 3.27 3.85
CA GLN A 44 -8.51 4.32 3.27
C GLN A 44 -8.06 5.73 3.65
N ARG A 45 -7.55 5.91 4.87
CA ARG A 45 -7.04 7.18 5.38
C ARG A 45 -5.52 7.28 5.27
N GLY A 46 -4.83 6.16 5.46
CA GLY A 46 -3.41 6.06 5.73
C GLY A 46 -3.10 6.22 7.21
N THR A 47 -2.12 5.46 7.73
CA THR A 47 -1.73 5.51 9.16
C THR A 47 -1.45 6.93 9.65
N PHE A 48 -0.77 7.74 8.86
CA PHE A 48 -0.42 9.12 9.18
C PHE A 48 -1.45 10.16 8.70
N SER A 49 -2.68 9.75 8.38
CA SER A 49 -3.71 10.62 7.80
C SER A 49 -3.23 11.36 6.54
N HIS A 50 -2.45 10.71 5.72
CA HIS A 50 -1.79 11.27 4.54
C HIS A 50 -2.50 10.93 3.24
N ARG A 51 -3.12 9.74 3.13
CA ARG A 51 -3.69 9.22 1.88
C ARG A 51 -5.06 9.79 1.56
N HIS A 52 -6.02 9.58 2.42
CA HIS A 52 -7.43 9.95 2.20
C HIS A 52 -7.96 9.47 0.85
N ALA A 53 -7.78 8.17 0.56
CA ALA A 53 -8.31 7.53 -0.65
C ALA A 53 -9.84 7.42 -0.66
N CYS A 54 -10.46 7.53 0.52
CA CYS A 54 -11.89 7.55 0.72
C CYS A 54 -12.30 8.85 1.43
N LEU A 55 -13.26 9.55 0.88
CA LEU A 55 -13.89 10.71 1.48
C LEU A 55 -15.29 10.31 1.97
N HIS A 56 -15.76 10.95 3.03
CA HIS A 56 -17.09 10.70 3.58
C HIS A 56 -17.90 12.00 3.49
N ASP A 57 -19.12 11.88 3.02
CA ASP A 57 -20.07 12.98 3.13
C ASP A 57 -20.38 13.23 4.61
N TYR A 58 -20.37 14.47 5.02
CA TYR A 58 -20.53 14.84 6.43
C TYR A 58 -21.96 14.62 6.94
N GLU A 59 -22.96 14.74 6.08
CA GLU A 59 -24.37 14.64 6.45
C GLU A 59 -24.90 13.21 6.31
N THR A 60 -24.55 12.53 5.21
CA THR A 60 -25.09 11.22 4.86
C THR A 60 -24.18 10.07 5.26
N GLY A 61 -22.87 10.32 5.46
CA GLY A 61 -21.86 9.29 5.67
C GLY A 61 -21.50 8.50 4.42
N GLU A 62 -22.02 8.88 3.25
CA GLU A 62 -21.71 8.20 1.99
C GLU A 62 -20.22 8.30 1.67
N LYS A 63 -19.70 7.20 1.12
CA LYS A 63 -18.28 7.09 0.75
C LYS A 63 -18.07 7.49 -0.70
N TYR A 64 -17.04 8.29 -0.93
CA TYR A 64 -16.59 8.67 -2.26
C TYR A 64 -15.11 8.34 -2.42
N TYR A 65 -14.77 7.63 -3.49
CA TYR A 65 -13.39 7.27 -3.83
C TYR A 65 -12.94 8.06 -5.06
N PRO A 66 -12.14 9.12 -4.89
CA PRO A 66 -11.74 9.97 -6.03
C PRO A 66 -11.07 9.19 -7.16
N LEU A 67 -10.21 8.22 -6.83
CA LEU A 67 -9.51 7.40 -7.81
C LEU A 67 -10.42 6.45 -8.61
N ALA A 68 -11.63 6.21 -8.16
CA ALA A 68 -12.60 5.38 -8.91
C ALA A 68 -13.33 6.18 -10.00
N HIS A 69 -13.08 7.47 -10.12
CA HIS A 69 -13.81 8.38 -10.98
C HIS A 69 -12.90 9.30 -11.81
N LEU A 70 -11.74 8.79 -12.26
CA LEU A 70 -10.79 9.56 -13.07
C LEU A 70 -11.19 9.57 -14.55
N SER A 71 -11.73 8.44 -15.05
CA SER A 71 -12.13 8.24 -16.44
C SER A 71 -13.17 7.13 -16.53
N GLU A 72 -14.01 7.17 -17.57
CA GLU A 72 -14.99 6.11 -17.83
C GLU A 72 -14.34 4.77 -18.20
N ASN A 73 -13.13 4.79 -18.73
CA ASN A 73 -12.42 3.60 -19.24
C ASN A 73 -11.22 3.20 -18.37
N GLN A 74 -11.13 3.71 -17.15
CA GLN A 74 -10.04 3.33 -16.23
C GLN A 74 -10.20 1.92 -15.68
N ALA A 75 -9.12 1.36 -15.15
CA ALA A 75 -9.15 0.12 -14.37
C ALA A 75 -9.80 0.34 -12.99
N GLU A 76 -10.23 -0.78 -12.38
CA GLU A 76 -10.88 -0.76 -11.06
C GLU A 76 -9.88 -0.53 -9.93
N ILE A 77 -10.31 0.19 -8.91
CA ILE A 77 -9.61 0.30 -7.64
C ILE A 77 -10.48 -0.16 -6.48
N ILE A 78 -9.91 -1.00 -5.62
CA ILE A 78 -10.53 -1.46 -4.38
C ILE A 78 -9.62 -1.04 -3.22
N VAL A 79 -10.13 -0.23 -2.30
CA VAL A 79 -9.41 0.17 -1.07
C VAL A 79 -10.20 -0.29 0.15
N VAL A 80 -9.62 -1.21 0.92
CA VAL A 80 -10.29 -1.89 2.04
C VAL A 80 -9.55 -1.67 3.34
N ASN A 81 -10.26 -1.18 4.36
CA ASN A 81 -9.81 -1.32 5.74
C ASN A 81 -10.14 -2.73 6.23
N THR A 82 -9.17 -3.42 6.78
CA THR A 82 -9.32 -4.78 7.29
C THR A 82 -8.96 -4.88 8.76
N MET A 83 -9.69 -5.75 9.48
CA MET A 83 -9.43 -6.08 10.88
C MET A 83 -8.68 -7.39 11.05
N LEU A 84 -8.23 -8.01 9.96
CA LEU A 84 -7.46 -9.24 10.01
C LEU A 84 -6.08 -9.01 10.62
N SER A 85 -5.54 -10.06 11.25
CA SER A 85 -4.13 -10.04 11.67
C SER A 85 -3.19 -9.92 10.47
N GLU A 86 -1.97 -9.48 10.72
CA GLU A 86 -0.93 -9.34 9.68
C GLU A 86 -0.71 -10.65 8.93
N LEU A 87 -0.67 -11.79 9.65
CA LEU A 87 -0.55 -13.12 9.04
C LEU A 87 -1.70 -13.40 8.06
N ALA A 88 -2.93 -13.13 8.48
CA ALA A 88 -4.12 -13.44 7.70
C ALA A 88 -4.26 -12.53 6.48
N VAL A 89 -4.10 -11.21 6.66
CA VAL A 89 -4.23 -10.26 5.56
C VAL A 89 -3.10 -10.42 4.54
N LEU A 90 -1.85 -10.56 4.98
CA LEU A 90 -0.72 -10.72 4.06
C LEU A 90 -0.81 -12.04 3.28
N GLY A 91 -1.23 -13.13 3.95
CA GLY A 91 -1.47 -14.41 3.29
C GLY A 91 -2.58 -14.32 2.24
N PHE A 92 -3.67 -13.60 2.54
CA PHE A 92 -4.75 -13.37 1.58
C PHE A 92 -4.25 -12.55 0.37
N GLU A 93 -3.58 -11.43 0.60
CA GLU A 93 -3.13 -10.54 -0.47
C GLU A 93 -2.02 -11.18 -1.33
N TYR A 94 -1.17 -12.01 -0.74
CA TYR A 94 -0.24 -12.84 -1.49
C TYR A 94 -0.99 -13.79 -2.44
N GLY A 95 -1.99 -14.52 -1.94
CA GLY A 95 -2.81 -15.41 -2.75
C GLY A 95 -3.54 -14.66 -3.88
N PHE A 96 -4.10 -13.49 -3.57
CA PHE A 96 -4.77 -12.65 -4.55
C PHE A 96 -3.82 -12.17 -5.66
N SER A 97 -2.64 -11.68 -5.31
CA SER A 97 -1.62 -11.24 -6.28
C SER A 97 -1.10 -12.38 -7.16
N SER A 98 -1.01 -13.58 -6.58
CA SER A 98 -0.55 -14.78 -7.31
C SER A 98 -1.58 -15.32 -8.28
N ALA A 99 -2.88 -15.01 -8.08
CA ALA A 99 -3.97 -15.44 -8.96
C ALA A 99 -4.03 -14.60 -10.24
N ASP A 100 -3.73 -13.31 -10.16
CA ASP A 100 -3.60 -12.43 -11.33
C ASP A 100 -2.45 -11.42 -11.13
N PRO A 101 -1.27 -11.72 -11.65
CA PRO A 101 -0.08 -10.87 -11.46
C PRO A 101 -0.12 -9.55 -12.24
N ARG A 102 -1.16 -9.31 -13.06
CA ARG A 102 -1.33 -8.05 -13.80
C ARG A 102 -1.90 -6.94 -12.93
N ASN A 103 -2.45 -7.28 -11.77
CA ASN A 103 -3.00 -6.32 -10.82
C ASN A 103 -1.92 -5.84 -9.86
N LEU A 104 -1.99 -4.56 -9.50
CA LEU A 104 -1.21 -4.05 -8.37
C LEU A 104 -1.93 -4.41 -7.07
N VAL A 105 -1.32 -5.25 -6.26
CA VAL A 105 -1.82 -5.60 -4.94
C VAL A 105 -0.91 -4.97 -3.89
N VAL A 106 -1.49 -4.17 -3.00
CA VAL A 106 -0.76 -3.45 -1.95
C VAL A 106 -1.34 -3.83 -0.60
N TRP A 107 -0.50 -4.29 0.29
CA TRP A 107 -0.80 -4.40 1.71
C TRP A 107 0.01 -3.36 2.50
N GLU A 108 -0.67 -2.57 3.31
CA GLU A 108 -0.03 -1.62 4.23
C GLU A 108 -0.17 -2.10 5.66
N ALA A 109 0.94 -2.35 6.32
CA ALA A 109 0.94 -2.57 7.76
C ALA A 109 0.50 -1.30 8.49
N GLN A 110 -0.12 -1.42 9.67
CA GLN A 110 -0.45 -0.26 10.50
C GLN A 110 0.81 0.52 10.89
N PHE A 111 1.85 -0.22 11.29
CA PHE A 111 3.24 0.21 11.37
C PHE A 111 4.12 -0.94 10.89
N GLY A 112 5.26 -0.62 10.31
CA GLY A 112 6.22 -1.63 9.86
C GLY A 112 6.66 -2.59 10.96
N ASP A 113 6.66 -2.12 12.21
CA ASP A 113 6.94 -2.94 13.40
C ASP A 113 6.08 -4.22 13.48
N PHE A 114 4.85 -4.16 13.02
CA PHE A 114 3.92 -5.29 13.12
C PHE A 114 4.09 -6.34 12.02
N VAL A 115 4.94 -6.11 11.05
CA VAL A 115 5.18 -7.08 9.96
C VAL A 115 5.74 -8.41 10.48
N ASN A 116 6.37 -8.41 11.64
CA ASN A 116 6.85 -9.63 12.29
C ASN A 116 5.73 -10.64 12.59
N GLY A 117 4.49 -10.18 12.78
CA GLY A 117 3.32 -11.03 12.91
C GLY A 117 2.98 -11.84 11.65
N ALA A 118 3.50 -11.44 10.50
CA ALA A 118 3.34 -12.14 9.23
C ALA A 118 4.62 -12.82 8.70
N GLN A 119 5.65 -12.95 9.53
CA GLN A 119 6.97 -13.46 9.12
C GLN A 119 6.88 -14.81 8.40
N ALA A 120 5.99 -15.70 8.84
CA ALA A 120 5.81 -17.00 8.19
C ALA A 120 5.34 -16.88 6.73
N ILE A 121 4.50 -15.89 6.41
CA ILE A 121 4.06 -15.63 5.03
C ILE A 121 5.22 -15.06 4.21
N ILE A 122 6.01 -14.18 4.79
CA ILE A 122 7.19 -13.62 4.12
C ILE A 122 8.18 -14.73 3.78
N ASP A 123 8.59 -15.51 4.77
CA ASP A 123 9.64 -16.53 4.62
C ASP A 123 9.21 -17.70 3.72
N GLN A 124 7.97 -18.17 3.89
CA GLN A 124 7.52 -19.40 3.24
C GLN A 124 6.85 -19.19 1.90
N PHE A 125 6.37 -18.00 1.62
CA PHE A 125 5.62 -17.70 0.41
C PHE A 125 6.24 -16.56 -0.40
N ILE A 126 6.39 -15.37 0.15
CA ILE A 126 6.79 -14.19 -0.63
C ILE A 126 8.21 -14.33 -1.18
N VAL A 127 9.19 -14.58 -0.30
CA VAL A 127 10.61 -14.63 -0.72
C VAL A 127 11.03 -15.96 -1.35
N SER A 128 10.22 -17.02 -1.21
CA SER A 128 10.59 -18.37 -1.62
C SER A 128 9.68 -19.00 -2.68
N ALA A 129 8.62 -18.31 -3.10
CA ALA A 129 7.64 -18.87 -4.02
C ALA A 129 8.21 -19.15 -5.41
N GLU A 130 9.11 -18.33 -5.90
CA GLU A 130 9.73 -18.53 -7.21
C GLU A 130 10.57 -19.80 -7.23
N SER A 131 11.44 -20.01 -6.23
CA SER A 131 12.26 -21.20 -6.14
C SER A 131 11.47 -22.48 -5.84
N LYS A 132 10.40 -22.39 -5.02
CA LYS A 132 9.55 -23.54 -4.68
C LYS A 132 8.58 -23.93 -5.78
N TRP A 133 7.94 -22.96 -6.41
CA TRP A 133 6.77 -23.19 -7.26
C TRP A 133 6.84 -22.48 -8.61
N GLN A 134 7.93 -21.79 -8.90
CA GLN A 134 8.10 -20.97 -10.10
C GLN A 134 6.96 -19.91 -10.25
N LYS A 135 6.52 -19.40 -9.11
CA LYS A 135 5.48 -18.36 -9.04
C LYS A 135 6.07 -17.05 -8.57
N MET A 136 5.83 -16.01 -9.33
CA MET A 136 6.14 -14.64 -8.96
C MET A 136 4.88 -13.94 -8.45
N SER A 137 5.07 -12.97 -7.58
CA SER A 137 4.00 -12.13 -7.04
C SER A 137 4.40 -10.67 -7.20
N GLY A 138 3.49 -9.85 -7.71
CA GLY A 138 3.64 -8.39 -7.77
C GLY A 138 3.17 -7.68 -6.49
N LEU A 139 3.06 -8.41 -5.38
CA LEU A 139 2.62 -7.84 -4.11
C LEU A 139 3.59 -6.77 -3.62
N VAL A 140 3.03 -5.63 -3.26
CA VAL A 140 3.75 -4.52 -2.61
C VAL A 140 3.39 -4.49 -1.14
N MET A 141 4.40 -4.45 -0.28
CA MET A 141 4.23 -4.24 1.15
C MET A 141 4.67 -2.83 1.51
N LEU A 142 3.77 -2.04 2.08
CA LEU A 142 4.09 -0.74 2.64
C LEU A 142 4.25 -0.88 4.15
N LEU A 143 5.42 -0.52 4.65
CA LEU A 143 5.81 -0.65 6.04
C LEU A 143 6.08 0.74 6.63
N PRO A 144 5.03 1.53 6.90
CA PRO A 144 5.20 2.89 7.39
C PRO A 144 5.84 2.88 8.77
N HIS A 145 6.79 3.77 8.98
CA HIS A 145 7.44 3.94 10.27
C HIS A 145 7.91 5.38 10.44
N GLY A 146 8.09 5.80 11.68
CA GLY A 146 8.72 7.07 12.01
C GLY A 146 9.85 6.83 12.99
N TYR A 147 11.05 7.22 12.66
CA TYR A 147 12.20 7.12 13.58
C TYR A 147 11.95 7.84 14.91
N GLU A 148 11.07 8.81 14.90
CA GLU A 148 10.59 9.56 16.06
C GLU A 148 9.26 9.03 16.57
N GLY A 149 9.02 7.73 16.39
CA GLY A 149 7.76 7.07 16.74
C GLY A 149 7.39 7.25 18.21
N GLN A 150 6.11 7.30 18.46
CA GLN A 150 5.50 7.62 19.76
C GLN A 150 5.36 6.38 20.67
N GLY A 151 6.13 5.37 20.46
CA GLY A 151 6.07 4.15 21.24
C GLY A 151 7.13 3.15 20.82
N PRO A 152 7.29 2.04 21.58
CA PRO A 152 8.34 1.07 21.35
C PRO A 152 8.19 0.32 20.01
N GLU A 153 6.99 0.30 19.44
CA GLU A 153 6.64 -0.47 18.24
C GLU A 153 6.05 0.42 17.13
N HIS A 154 6.62 1.64 16.96
CA HIS A 154 6.13 2.64 16.01
C HIS A 154 7.25 3.31 15.21
N SER A 155 8.43 2.71 15.16
CA SER A 155 9.62 3.37 14.59
C SER A 155 10.46 2.48 13.67
N ASN A 156 10.06 1.24 13.41
CA ASN A 156 10.87 0.28 12.70
C ASN A 156 10.07 -0.43 11.57
N ALA A 157 10.75 -0.82 10.50
CA ALA A 157 10.21 -1.68 9.45
C ALA A 157 11.05 -2.94 9.25
N TYR A 158 12.00 -3.22 10.14
CA TYR A 158 12.93 -4.36 10.06
C TYR A 158 13.68 -4.45 8.72
N LEU A 159 14.14 -3.31 8.24
CA LEU A 159 14.85 -3.21 6.96
C LEU A 159 15.96 -4.27 6.82
N GLU A 160 16.72 -4.49 7.88
CA GLU A 160 17.80 -5.47 7.95
C GLU A 160 17.33 -6.91 7.70
N ARG A 161 16.10 -7.26 8.14
CA ARG A 161 15.52 -8.60 7.91
C ARG A 161 15.17 -8.80 6.45
N PHE A 162 14.58 -7.80 5.81
CA PHE A 162 14.28 -7.87 4.39
C PHE A 162 15.55 -7.93 3.55
N LEU A 163 16.56 -7.13 3.88
CA LEU A 163 17.85 -7.18 3.18
C LEU A 163 18.53 -8.54 3.30
N GLN A 164 18.42 -9.21 4.45
CA GLN A 164 18.92 -10.58 4.62
C GLN A 164 18.16 -11.62 3.79
N LEU A 165 16.90 -11.37 3.45
CA LEU A 165 16.07 -12.24 2.65
C LEU A 165 16.23 -12.03 1.13
N CYS A 166 16.93 -10.98 0.71
CA CYS A 166 17.21 -10.73 -0.70
C CYS A 166 18.17 -11.78 -1.25
N ALA A 167 17.74 -12.48 -2.29
CA ALA A 167 18.53 -13.48 -3.01
C ALA A 167 18.00 -13.60 -4.44
N GLU A 168 18.88 -13.50 -5.43
CA GLU A 168 18.54 -13.72 -6.85
C GLU A 168 17.31 -12.90 -7.33
N ASP A 169 17.23 -11.64 -6.90
CA ASP A 169 16.16 -10.69 -7.24
C ASP A 169 14.74 -11.11 -6.78
N ASN A 170 14.62 -12.00 -5.79
CA ASN A 170 13.35 -12.50 -5.27
C ASN A 170 12.45 -11.41 -4.66
N ILE A 171 13.02 -10.36 -4.09
CA ILE A 171 12.32 -9.18 -3.58
C ILE A 171 13.12 -7.91 -3.85
N GLN A 172 12.42 -6.79 -3.87
CA GLN A 172 13.03 -5.45 -4.01
C GLN A 172 12.71 -4.63 -2.77
N VAL A 173 13.75 -4.16 -2.08
CA VAL A 173 13.61 -3.33 -0.89
C VAL A 173 13.88 -1.88 -1.27
N CYS A 174 12.86 -1.03 -1.10
CA CYS A 174 12.90 0.38 -1.46
C CYS A 174 12.69 1.25 -0.22
N VAL A 175 13.53 2.24 -0.04
CA VAL A 175 13.34 3.32 0.93
C VAL A 175 13.23 4.61 0.15
N PRO A 176 12.02 5.02 -0.25
CA PRO A 176 11.83 6.24 -1.02
C PRO A 176 12.29 7.43 -0.20
N SER A 177 13.22 8.18 -0.74
CA SER A 177 13.71 9.44 -0.17
C SER A 177 13.45 10.58 -1.15
N LEU A 178 13.67 11.80 -0.68
CA LEU A 178 13.48 13.01 -1.49
C LEU A 178 14.43 13.07 -2.69
#